data_cbf9dc0f8939cb46dadfd49e170bd3a2
#
_entry.id   cbf9dc0f8939cb46dadfd49e170bd3a2
#
_cell.length_a   1.000
_cell.length_b   1.000
_cell.length_c   1.000
_cell.angle_alpha   90.00
_cell.angle_beta   90.00
_cell.angle_gamma   90.00
#
_symmetry.space_group_name_H-M   'P 1'
#
loop_
_entity.id
_entity.type
_entity.pdbx_description
1 polymer ?
#
loop_
_entity_poly.entity_id
_entity_poly.type
_entity_poly.pdbx_seq_one_letter_code
_entity_poly.pdbx_strand_id
1 'polypeptide(L)'
;MYTVIKVGPNEYDDFLSLPSRIHSKKSLMQKPDDEIALLKGCHTLSKYFTFTAFACYSDKRIVSRCAVTIYPEKDEAYLGFFDSEDNVDAVKAMFEMAEGFAREQGIVKLTGPVDASFWISYRMKSDKFQERPYFSEPYGKEYYPRLWKEAGYGVSQIYVSNMYKKFAKDEASDEKYVKRYQYFIEKGYRIVSPKKDDWDSVIGEVYKLLMKLYSNFPVFSYISEEEFREMYKSLKLILDYSVVKLGYKDNELAGFFITVPDYGNRLYGKLSLADILFMLKNRKKCSNYIHLYVGVNEGHLGLGSAMSQAVFEEMRIRKASSVGALIKKGKVSEKYVDKKIIGQREYLLFEKNI
;
A
#
# COMPACT_ATOMS: atom_id res chain seq x y z
N MET A 1 17.38 0.11 -31.45
CA MET A 1 17.39 -1.31 -31.00
C MET A 1 17.37 -1.30 -29.48
N TYR A 2 16.51 -2.10 -28.84
CA TYR A 2 16.47 -2.21 -27.39
C TYR A 2 17.44 -3.29 -26.92
N THR A 3 18.15 -3.01 -25.83
CA THR A 3 18.99 -3.99 -25.16
C THR A 3 18.44 -4.20 -23.76
N VAL A 4 18.02 -5.42 -23.46
CA VAL A 4 17.53 -5.79 -22.12
C VAL A 4 18.60 -6.58 -21.41
N ILE A 5 18.85 -6.23 -20.15
CA ILE A 5 19.84 -6.91 -19.32
C ILE A 5 19.26 -7.27 -17.96
N LYS A 6 19.81 -8.33 -17.37
CA LYS A 6 19.68 -8.59 -15.94
C LYS A 6 20.58 -7.61 -15.21
N VAL A 7 20.02 -6.86 -14.26
CA VAL A 7 20.71 -5.79 -13.54
C VAL A 7 21.75 -6.37 -12.57
N GLY A 8 22.98 -5.95 -12.71
CA GLY A 8 24.08 -6.24 -11.80
C GLY A 8 24.53 -5.00 -11.01
N PRO A 9 25.58 -5.12 -10.20
CA PRO A 9 26.08 -4.01 -9.39
C PRO A 9 26.45 -2.74 -10.17
N ASN A 10 26.88 -2.89 -11.42
CA ASN A 10 27.27 -1.76 -12.28
C ASN A 10 26.05 -0.95 -12.78
N GLU A 11 24.88 -1.56 -12.82
CA GLU A 11 23.64 -0.96 -13.34
C GLU A 11 22.69 -0.49 -12.23
N TYR A 12 23.03 -0.64 -10.96
CA TYR A 12 22.17 -0.25 -9.84
C TYR A 12 21.80 1.23 -9.90
N ASP A 13 22.74 2.10 -10.21
CA ASP A 13 22.48 3.55 -10.28
C ASP A 13 21.53 3.90 -11.42
N ASP A 14 21.67 3.26 -12.58
CA ASP A 14 20.75 3.44 -13.70
C ASP A 14 19.34 2.99 -13.31
N PHE A 15 19.22 1.79 -12.75
CA PHE A 15 17.94 1.23 -12.30
C PHE A 15 17.25 2.16 -11.29
N LEU A 16 17.98 2.65 -10.29
CA LEU A 16 17.46 3.55 -9.25
C LEU A 16 17.12 4.96 -9.76
N SER A 17 17.80 5.41 -10.83
CA SER A 17 17.63 6.77 -11.35
C SER A 17 16.36 6.95 -12.18
N LEU A 18 15.87 5.90 -12.83
CA LEU A 18 14.78 5.98 -13.80
C LEU A 18 13.49 6.59 -13.22
N PRO A 19 13.00 6.20 -12.03
CA PRO A 19 11.78 6.80 -11.48
C PRO A 19 11.84 8.32 -11.34
N SER A 20 12.99 8.84 -10.89
CA SER A 20 13.17 10.30 -10.73
C SER A 20 13.19 11.06 -12.06
N ARG A 21 13.46 10.39 -13.17
CA ARG A 21 13.40 10.95 -14.53
C ARG A 21 11.97 10.91 -15.10
N ILE A 22 11.20 9.89 -14.73
CA ILE A 22 9.83 9.70 -15.21
C ILE A 22 8.83 10.52 -14.39
N HIS A 23 8.98 10.52 -13.07
CA HIS A 23 8.04 11.15 -12.15
C HIS A 23 8.51 12.55 -11.70
N SER A 24 7.56 13.46 -11.53
CA SER A 24 7.85 14.74 -10.90
C SER A 24 8.14 14.55 -9.41
N LYS A 25 8.87 15.48 -8.79
CA LYS A 25 9.12 15.48 -7.34
C LYS A 25 7.83 15.41 -6.49
N LYS A 26 6.69 15.87 -7.03
CA LYS A 26 5.39 15.88 -6.33
C LYS A 26 4.65 14.56 -6.39
N SER A 27 5.05 13.66 -7.29
CA SER A 27 4.41 12.36 -7.53
C SER A 27 5.35 11.18 -7.36
N LEU A 28 6.65 11.41 -7.13
CA LEU A 28 7.63 10.34 -6.92
C LEU A 28 7.38 9.67 -5.56
N MET A 29 7.14 8.36 -5.61
CA MET A 29 6.86 7.49 -4.46
C MET A 29 7.95 6.41 -4.29
N GLN A 30 9.17 6.74 -4.65
CA GLN A 30 10.32 5.83 -4.56
C GLN A 30 10.98 5.86 -3.19
N LYS A 31 11.46 4.72 -2.73
CA LYS A 31 12.34 4.55 -1.56
C LYS A 31 13.69 3.95 -1.99
N PRO A 32 14.65 4.77 -2.42
CA PRO A 32 15.90 4.27 -2.99
C PRO A 32 16.71 3.37 -2.04
N ASP A 33 16.66 3.66 -0.73
CA ASP A 33 17.37 2.87 0.28
C ASP A 33 16.78 1.45 0.42
N ASP A 34 15.45 1.30 0.33
CA ASP A 34 14.78 0.00 0.33
C ASP A 34 15.07 -0.75 -0.99
N GLU A 35 15.02 -0.05 -2.14
CA GLU A 35 15.28 -0.64 -3.45
C GLU A 35 16.74 -1.15 -3.57
N ILE A 36 17.73 -0.37 -3.15
CA ILE A 36 19.12 -0.82 -3.18
C ILE A 36 19.37 -1.99 -2.22
N ALA A 37 18.67 -2.03 -1.08
CA ALA A 37 18.74 -3.17 -0.16
C ALA A 37 18.17 -4.44 -0.80
N LEU A 38 17.07 -4.34 -1.57
CA LEU A 38 16.51 -5.46 -2.34
C LEU A 38 17.48 -5.94 -3.43
N LEU A 39 18.05 -5.03 -4.20
CA LEU A 39 19.04 -5.35 -5.25
C LEU A 39 20.27 -6.06 -4.69
N LYS A 40 20.69 -5.70 -3.48
CA LYS A 40 21.83 -6.33 -2.77
C LYS A 40 21.45 -7.56 -1.95
N GLY A 41 20.17 -7.94 -1.89
CA GLY A 41 19.70 -9.06 -1.08
C GLY A 41 19.81 -8.85 0.44
N CYS A 42 19.90 -7.60 0.92
CA CYS A 42 20.03 -7.26 2.34
C CYS A 42 18.82 -6.53 2.94
N HIS A 43 17.71 -6.43 2.19
CA HIS A 43 16.44 -5.93 2.73
C HIS A 43 15.89 -6.90 3.78
N THR A 44 15.18 -6.39 4.79
CA THR A 44 14.55 -7.18 5.87
C THR A 44 13.77 -8.40 5.36
N LEU A 45 13.14 -8.29 4.19
CA LEU A 45 12.35 -9.37 3.59
C LEU A 45 13.12 -10.24 2.59
N SER A 46 14.37 -9.93 2.25
CA SER A 46 15.12 -10.64 1.20
C SER A 46 15.32 -12.14 1.48
N LYS A 47 15.21 -12.57 2.73
CA LYS A 47 15.30 -14.00 3.09
C LYS A 47 14.09 -14.85 2.63
N TYR A 48 12.98 -14.23 2.25
CA TYR A 48 11.75 -14.93 1.87
C TYR A 48 11.65 -15.20 0.37
N PHE A 49 12.48 -14.56 -0.46
CA PHE A 49 12.36 -14.65 -1.92
C PHE A 49 13.70 -14.41 -2.62
N THR A 50 13.78 -14.83 -3.86
CA THR A 50 14.80 -14.35 -4.79
C THR A 50 14.29 -13.13 -5.53
N PHE A 51 15.17 -12.14 -5.73
CA PHE A 51 14.85 -10.88 -6.39
C PHE A 51 15.80 -10.67 -7.58
N THR A 52 15.24 -10.54 -8.78
CA THR A 52 16.03 -10.32 -9.99
C THR A 52 15.46 -9.14 -10.76
N ALA A 53 16.27 -8.11 -10.94
CA ALA A 53 15.89 -6.89 -11.64
C ALA A 53 16.33 -6.94 -13.12
N PHE A 54 15.56 -6.27 -13.98
CA PHE A 54 15.79 -6.12 -15.41
C PHE A 54 15.70 -4.66 -15.80
N ALA A 55 16.56 -4.26 -16.74
CA ALA A 55 16.59 -2.93 -17.30
C ALA A 55 16.62 -3.00 -18.83
N CYS A 56 15.81 -2.16 -19.47
CA CYS A 56 15.79 -1.99 -20.92
C CYS A 56 16.46 -0.67 -21.29
N TYR A 57 17.39 -0.73 -22.22
CA TYR A 57 18.16 0.41 -22.71
C TYR A 57 17.79 0.70 -24.18
N SER A 58 17.74 1.98 -24.50
CA SER A 58 17.79 2.50 -25.87
C SER A 58 18.97 3.47 -25.98
N ASP A 59 19.88 3.23 -26.92
CA ASP A 59 21.07 4.07 -27.12
C ASP A 59 21.85 4.35 -25.82
N LYS A 60 22.11 3.30 -25.05
CA LYS A 60 22.81 3.32 -23.75
C LYS A 60 22.07 4.07 -22.61
N ARG A 61 20.84 4.49 -22.84
CA ARG A 61 20.00 5.16 -21.83
C ARG A 61 18.91 4.20 -21.35
N ILE A 62 18.79 4.02 -20.05
CA ILE A 62 17.70 3.21 -19.48
C ILE A 62 16.35 3.87 -19.79
N VAL A 63 15.41 3.09 -20.33
CA VAL A 63 14.06 3.55 -20.73
C VAL A 63 12.94 2.80 -20.03
N SER A 64 13.23 1.60 -19.50
CA SER A 64 12.27 0.82 -18.73
C SER A 64 13.00 -0.06 -17.71
N ARG A 65 12.34 -0.34 -16.58
CA ARG A 65 12.81 -1.22 -15.51
C ARG A 65 11.70 -2.08 -14.96
N CYS A 66 12.02 -3.27 -14.48
CA CYS A 66 11.14 -4.12 -13.67
C CYS A 66 11.97 -5.08 -12.81
N ALA A 67 11.32 -5.81 -11.93
CA ALA A 67 11.95 -6.90 -11.19
C ALA A 67 10.99 -8.09 -11.06
N VAL A 68 11.54 -9.30 -11.15
CA VAL A 68 10.84 -10.55 -10.83
C VAL A 68 11.20 -10.97 -9.42
N THR A 69 10.18 -11.32 -8.65
CA THR A 69 10.32 -11.83 -7.28
C THR A 69 9.70 -13.22 -7.19
N ILE A 70 10.51 -14.20 -6.81
CA ILE A 70 10.11 -15.61 -6.71
C ILE A 70 10.17 -16.05 -5.25
N TYR A 71 9.04 -16.45 -4.71
CA TYR A 71 8.96 -17.10 -3.40
C TYR A 71 9.20 -18.60 -3.55
N PRO A 72 9.97 -19.24 -2.63
CA PRO A 72 10.15 -20.68 -2.67
C PRO A 72 8.81 -21.42 -2.69
N GLU A 73 8.78 -22.55 -3.35
CA GLU A 73 7.62 -23.46 -3.41
C GLU A 73 6.35 -22.89 -4.06
N LYS A 74 6.46 -21.75 -4.77
CA LYS A 74 5.35 -21.20 -5.56
C LYS A 74 5.63 -21.36 -7.05
N ASP A 75 4.61 -21.69 -7.81
CA ASP A 75 4.59 -21.70 -9.29
C ASP A 75 4.17 -20.34 -9.88
N GLU A 76 3.87 -19.38 -9.01
CA GLU A 76 3.55 -17.99 -9.32
C GLU A 76 4.68 -17.07 -8.80
N ALA A 77 5.07 -16.10 -9.63
CA ALA A 77 6.01 -15.07 -9.23
C ALA A 77 5.41 -13.67 -9.43
N TYR A 78 6.09 -12.68 -8.85
CA TYR A 78 5.64 -11.30 -8.90
C TYR A 78 6.53 -10.47 -9.82
N LEU A 79 5.88 -9.63 -10.65
CA LEU A 79 6.52 -8.62 -11.49
C LEU A 79 6.23 -7.25 -10.88
N GLY A 80 7.26 -6.50 -10.51
CA GLY A 80 7.12 -5.20 -9.84
C GLY A 80 8.26 -4.24 -10.17
N PHE A 81 8.38 -3.16 -9.38
CA PHE A 81 9.34 -2.08 -9.64
C PHE A 81 9.29 -1.56 -11.07
N PHE A 82 8.08 -1.55 -11.63
CA PHE A 82 7.85 -1.15 -13.00
C PHE A 82 7.83 0.36 -13.15
N ASP A 83 8.80 0.86 -13.89
CA ASP A 83 8.79 2.21 -14.45
C ASP A 83 9.23 2.17 -15.91
N SER A 84 8.58 2.93 -16.77
CA SER A 84 8.90 2.99 -18.18
C SER A 84 8.58 4.35 -18.79
N GLU A 85 9.33 4.76 -19.79
CA GLU A 85 8.87 5.75 -20.74
C GLU A 85 7.66 5.19 -21.50
N ASP A 86 6.88 6.03 -22.16
CA ASP A 86 5.72 5.60 -22.97
C ASP A 86 6.18 4.89 -24.24
N ASN A 87 6.65 3.65 -24.09
CA ASN A 87 7.23 2.85 -25.15
C ASN A 87 6.86 1.36 -25.01
N VAL A 88 5.95 0.91 -25.83
CA VAL A 88 5.41 -0.46 -25.82
C VAL A 88 6.48 -1.49 -26.18
N ASP A 89 7.31 -1.21 -27.18
CA ASP A 89 8.29 -2.17 -27.67
C ASP A 89 9.39 -2.40 -26.62
N ALA A 90 9.80 -1.34 -25.91
CA ALA A 90 10.75 -1.46 -24.81
C ALA A 90 10.17 -2.32 -23.67
N VAL A 91 8.91 -2.12 -23.33
CA VAL A 91 8.23 -2.89 -22.28
C VAL A 91 8.04 -4.34 -22.67
N LYS A 92 7.61 -4.61 -23.93
CA LYS A 92 7.46 -5.98 -24.43
C LYS A 92 8.79 -6.73 -24.40
N ALA A 93 9.87 -6.13 -24.90
CA ALA A 93 11.20 -6.75 -24.88
C ALA A 93 11.67 -7.05 -23.45
N MET A 94 11.44 -6.12 -22.51
CA MET A 94 11.82 -6.28 -21.12
C MET A 94 10.99 -7.37 -20.42
N PHE A 95 9.67 -7.38 -20.64
CA PHE A 95 8.78 -8.40 -20.06
C PHE A 95 9.05 -9.79 -20.64
N GLU A 96 9.34 -9.90 -21.93
CA GLU A 96 9.72 -11.16 -22.55
C GLU A 96 10.97 -11.78 -21.91
N MET A 97 11.99 -10.97 -21.62
CA MET A 97 13.18 -11.44 -20.89
C MET A 97 12.84 -11.84 -19.44
N ALA A 98 12.04 -11.04 -18.75
CA ALA A 98 11.61 -11.34 -17.38
C ALA A 98 10.75 -12.61 -17.30
N GLU A 99 9.85 -12.81 -18.25
CA GLU A 99 9.03 -14.01 -18.42
C GLU A 99 9.89 -15.24 -18.75
N GLY A 100 10.86 -15.09 -19.66
CA GLY A 100 11.82 -16.15 -19.99
C GLY A 100 12.59 -16.61 -18.76
N PHE A 101 13.14 -15.67 -18.01
CA PHE A 101 13.80 -15.95 -16.73
C PHE A 101 12.86 -16.66 -15.75
N ALA A 102 11.62 -16.20 -15.61
CA ALA A 102 10.66 -16.82 -14.69
C ALA A 102 10.34 -18.27 -15.09
N ARG A 103 10.14 -18.56 -16.40
CA ARG A 103 9.93 -19.93 -16.91
C ARG A 103 11.11 -20.85 -16.63
N GLU A 104 12.35 -20.35 -16.76
CA GLU A 104 13.57 -21.11 -16.41
C GLU A 104 13.62 -21.49 -14.92
N GLN A 105 12.91 -20.76 -14.06
CA GLN A 105 12.77 -21.05 -12.64
C GLN A 105 11.50 -21.88 -12.31
N GLY A 106 10.79 -22.40 -13.33
CA GLY A 106 9.60 -23.22 -13.16
C GLY A 106 8.32 -22.44 -12.86
N ILE A 107 8.33 -21.12 -13.07
CA ILE A 107 7.16 -20.27 -12.85
C ILE A 107 6.22 -20.34 -14.06
N VAL A 108 4.94 -20.51 -13.81
CA VAL A 108 3.91 -20.60 -14.86
C VAL A 108 2.99 -19.38 -14.93
N LYS A 109 3.06 -18.50 -13.91
CA LYS A 109 2.24 -17.29 -13.85
C LYS A 109 3.00 -16.12 -13.24
N LEU A 110 2.84 -14.94 -13.85
CA LEU A 110 3.30 -13.66 -13.29
C LEU A 110 2.13 -12.80 -12.88
N THR A 111 2.19 -12.27 -11.66
CA THR A 111 1.21 -11.31 -11.12
C THR A 111 1.91 -10.00 -10.78
N GLY A 112 1.28 -8.86 -11.17
CA GLY A 112 1.88 -7.54 -10.91
C GLY A 112 0.98 -6.35 -11.23
N PRO A 113 1.45 -5.10 -10.91
CA PRO A 113 2.71 -4.88 -10.24
C PRO A 113 2.68 -5.27 -8.76
N VAL A 114 3.73 -5.93 -8.32
CA VAL A 114 4.01 -6.22 -6.91
C VAL A 114 5.49 -5.97 -6.66
N ASP A 115 5.78 -4.96 -5.84
CA ASP A 115 7.15 -4.58 -5.53
C ASP A 115 7.72 -5.51 -4.46
N ALA A 116 8.18 -6.67 -4.89
CA ALA A 116 8.72 -7.79 -4.13
C ALA A 116 7.71 -8.43 -3.14
N SER A 117 6.89 -7.66 -2.45
CA SER A 117 6.02 -8.17 -1.40
C SER A 117 4.73 -7.36 -1.26
N PHE A 118 3.67 -8.04 -0.82
CA PHE A 118 2.45 -7.42 -0.29
C PHE A 118 2.74 -6.27 0.70
N TRP A 119 3.79 -6.42 1.49
CA TRP A 119 4.16 -5.49 2.56
C TRP A 119 4.88 -4.24 2.07
N ILE A 120 5.43 -4.24 0.86
CA ILE A 120 6.14 -3.10 0.28
C ILE A 120 5.17 -2.26 -0.54
N SER A 121 4.74 -2.79 -1.68
CA SER A 121 3.73 -2.14 -2.52
C SER A 121 3.17 -3.14 -3.53
N TYR A 122 1.92 -3.01 -3.89
CA TYR A 122 1.32 -3.75 -5.00
C TYR A 122 0.13 -2.95 -5.56
N ARG A 123 -0.25 -3.21 -6.78
CA ARG A 123 -1.30 -2.55 -7.57
C ARG A 123 -0.79 -1.36 -8.36
N MET A 124 -1.49 -1.05 -9.43
CA MET A 124 -1.21 0.05 -10.34
C MET A 124 -2.39 1.01 -10.36
N LYS A 125 -2.15 2.28 -10.12
CA LYS A 125 -3.16 3.33 -10.30
C LYS A 125 -3.65 3.35 -11.75
N SER A 126 -4.97 3.48 -11.97
CA SER A 126 -5.59 3.43 -13.30
C SER A 126 -6.38 4.68 -13.69
N ASP A 127 -6.60 5.59 -12.73
CA ASP A 127 -7.34 6.83 -12.98
C ASP A 127 -6.80 8.02 -12.14
N LYS A 128 -7.39 9.20 -12.32
CA LYS A 128 -7.10 10.41 -11.50
C LYS A 128 -5.61 10.78 -11.39
N PHE A 129 -4.86 10.60 -12.48
CA PHE A 129 -3.41 10.85 -12.51
C PHE A 129 -3.02 12.32 -12.31
N GLN A 130 -3.93 13.27 -12.47
CA GLN A 130 -3.71 14.69 -12.21
C GLN A 130 -3.72 15.05 -10.72
N GLU A 131 -4.27 14.17 -9.88
CA GLU A 131 -4.33 14.35 -8.45
C GLU A 131 -3.03 13.91 -7.78
N ARG A 132 -2.59 14.66 -6.76
CA ARG A 132 -1.39 14.28 -6.00
C ARG A 132 -1.61 12.94 -5.28
N PRO A 133 -0.55 12.12 -5.15
CA PRO A 133 -0.64 10.92 -4.36
C PRO A 133 -0.86 11.26 -2.88
N TYR A 134 -1.71 10.48 -2.22
CA TYR A 134 -1.75 10.44 -0.77
C TYR A 134 -0.66 9.49 -0.24
N PHE A 135 -0.41 9.54 1.06
CA PHE A 135 0.58 8.66 1.70
C PHE A 135 0.26 7.18 1.45
N SER A 136 1.25 6.43 0.98
CA SER A 136 1.16 5.00 0.63
C SER A 136 0.29 4.66 -0.60
N GLU A 137 -0.06 5.65 -1.43
CA GLU A 137 -0.75 5.38 -2.69
C GLU A 137 0.21 4.76 -3.72
N PRO A 138 -0.12 3.59 -4.32
CA PRO A 138 0.60 3.13 -5.52
C PRO A 138 0.42 4.16 -6.64
N TYR A 139 1.50 4.73 -7.13
CA TYR A 139 1.43 5.81 -8.11
C TYR A 139 2.25 5.45 -9.34
N GLY A 140 1.75 5.85 -10.53
CA GLY A 140 2.38 5.58 -11.81
C GLY A 140 1.96 6.59 -12.86
N LYS A 141 2.29 6.32 -14.10
CA LYS A 141 1.89 7.12 -15.26
C LYS A 141 0.58 6.62 -15.86
N GLU A 142 -0.18 7.53 -16.48
CA GLU A 142 -1.47 7.22 -17.10
C GLU A 142 -1.39 6.15 -18.20
N TYR A 143 -0.24 6.02 -18.85
CA TYR A 143 0.00 5.05 -19.90
C TYR A 143 0.42 3.64 -19.38
N TYR A 144 0.77 3.47 -18.09
CA TYR A 144 1.20 2.18 -17.55
C TYR A 144 0.15 1.06 -17.70
N PRO A 145 -1.14 1.28 -17.42
CA PRO A 145 -2.14 0.24 -17.62
C PRO A 145 -2.26 -0.23 -19.09
N ARG A 146 -2.04 0.70 -20.04
CA ARG A 146 -2.01 0.37 -21.48
C ARG A 146 -0.79 -0.48 -21.81
N LEU A 147 0.40 -0.09 -21.37
CA LEU A 147 1.64 -0.82 -21.62
C LEU A 147 1.55 -2.27 -21.13
N TRP A 148 1.00 -2.49 -19.93
CA TRP A 148 0.81 -3.84 -19.39
C TRP A 148 -0.17 -4.67 -20.21
N LYS A 149 -1.29 -4.10 -20.64
CA LYS A 149 -2.28 -4.78 -21.49
C LYS A 149 -1.66 -5.15 -22.86
N GLU A 150 -0.94 -4.22 -23.48
CA GLU A 150 -0.28 -4.46 -24.76
C GLU A 150 0.88 -5.46 -24.68
N ALA A 151 1.46 -5.66 -23.48
CA ALA A 151 2.39 -6.73 -23.18
C ALA A 151 1.70 -8.08 -22.86
N GLY A 152 0.36 -8.15 -22.94
CA GLY A 152 -0.41 -9.38 -22.80
C GLY A 152 -0.89 -9.70 -21.39
N TYR A 153 -0.81 -8.75 -20.43
CA TYR A 153 -1.32 -8.93 -19.08
C TYR A 153 -2.80 -8.57 -18.99
N GLY A 154 -3.59 -9.46 -18.39
CA GLY A 154 -5.01 -9.24 -18.08
C GLY A 154 -5.20 -8.68 -16.68
N VAL A 155 -6.29 -7.93 -16.44
CA VAL A 155 -6.65 -7.46 -15.11
C VAL A 155 -7.23 -8.61 -14.29
N SER A 156 -6.59 -8.94 -13.17
CA SER A 156 -7.03 -9.99 -12.25
C SER A 156 -7.84 -9.45 -11.07
N GLN A 157 -7.49 -8.27 -10.55
CA GLN A 157 -8.17 -7.66 -9.41
C GLN A 157 -8.31 -6.15 -9.59
N ILE A 158 -9.41 -5.61 -9.06
CA ILE A 158 -9.68 -4.17 -9.01
C ILE A 158 -9.76 -3.75 -7.54
N TYR A 159 -9.12 -2.64 -7.22
CA TYR A 159 -9.17 -2.00 -5.91
C TYR A 159 -9.62 -0.56 -6.05
N VAL A 160 -10.20 -0.01 -5.00
CA VAL A 160 -10.65 1.38 -4.96
C VAL A 160 -10.19 2.07 -3.69
N SER A 161 -10.01 3.38 -3.78
CA SER A 161 -9.87 4.24 -2.62
C SER A 161 -10.99 5.25 -2.59
N ASN A 162 -11.76 5.25 -1.50
CA ASN A 162 -12.87 6.17 -1.30
C ASN A 162 -12.37 7.52 -0.80
N MET A 163 -12.75 8.59 -1.46
CA MET A 163 -12.45 9.95 -1.05
C MET A 163 -13.63 10.47 -0.22
N TYR A 164 -13.40 10.77 1.08
CA TYR A 164 -14.44 11.25 1.98
C TYR A 164 -14.32 12.77 2.15
N LYS A 165 -15.45 13.47 2.01
CA LYS A 165 -15.50 14.92 2.24
C LYS A 165 -15.30 15.27 3.71
N LYS A 166 -14.86 16.50 3.96
CA LYS A 166 -14.85 17.08 5.31
C LYS A 166 -16.27 17.10 5.88
N PHE A 167 -16.36 16.92 7.20
CA PHE A 167 -17.63 17.18 7.88
C PHE A 167 -17.87 18.68 8.00
N ALA A 168 -19.10 19.11 7.77
CA ALA A 168 -19.55 20.46 8.11
C ALA A 168 -19.55 20.66 9.64
N LYS A 169 -19.46 21.91 10.10
CA LYS A 169 -19.32 22.23 11.53
C LYS A 169 -20.43 21.62 12.38
N ASP A 170 -21.67 21.65 11.86
CA ASP A 170 -22.87 21.22 12.58
C ASP A 170 -23.48 19.94 11.97
N GLU A 171 -22.70 19.21 11.17
CA GLU A 171 -23.18 17.98 10.55
C GLU A 171 -23.23 16.85 11.56
N ALA A 172 -24.43 16.29 11.77
CA ALA A 172 -24.62 15.13 12.65
C ALA A 172 -23.96 13.87 12.07
N SER A 173 -23.51 12.98 12.94
CA SER A 173 -23.08 11.64 12.57
C SER A 173 -24.27 10.84 12.02
N ASP A 174 -24.02 9.93 11.07
CA ASP A 174 -25.07 9.05 10.55
C ASP A 174 -25.59 8.12 11.66
N GLU A 175 -26.89 8.21 11.94
CA GLU A 175 -27.56 7.49 13.01
C GLU A 175 -27.30 5.96 12.97
N LYS A 176 -27.17 5.39 11.78
CA LYS A 176 -26.83 3.97 11.58
C LYS A 176 -25.52 3.60 12.27
N TYR A 177 -24.48 4.42 12.13
CA TYR A 177 -23.16 4.16 12.73
C TYR A 177 -23.16 4.46 14.22
N VAL A 178 -23.89 5.50 14.67
CA VAL A 178 -24.06 5.82 16.09
C VAL A 178 -24.75 4.66 16.82
N LYS A 179 -25.87 4.16 16.30
CA LYS A 179 -26.59 3.00 16.86
C LYS A 179 -25.69 1.75 16.90
N ARG A 180 -24.90 1.54 15.85
CA ARG A 180 -23.99 0.39 15.79
C ARG A 180 -22.88 0.51 16.84
N TYR A 181 -22.33 1.70 17.04
CA TYR A 181 -21.33 1.97 18.07
C TYR A 181 -21.91 1.70 19.46
N GLN A 182 -23.07 2.27 19.79
CA GLN A 182 -23.76 2.08 21.06
C GLN A 182 -24.04 0.59 21.34
N TYR A 183 -24.55 -0.14 20.35
CA TYR A 183 -24.79 -1.58 20.46
C TYR A 183 -23.53 -2.35 20.89
N PHE A 184 -22.37 -2.07 20.30
CA PHE A 184 -21.14 -2.76 20.69
C PHE A 184 -20.66 -2.38 22.08
N ILE A 185 -20.78 -1.10 22.47
CA ILE A 185 -20.45 -0.66 23.84
C ILE A 185 -21.35 -1.38 24.86
N GLU A 186 -22.68 -1.44 24.63
CA GLU A 186 -23.63 -2.15 25.51
C GLU A 186 -23.34 -3.66 25.60
N LYS A 187 -22.78 -4.24 24.54
CA LYS A 187 -22.33 -5.64 24.54
C LYS A 187 -20.96 -5.84 25.21
N GLY A 188 -20.41 -4.84 25.88
CA GLY A 188 -19.16 -4.92 26.62
C GLY A 188 -17.90 -4.83 25.78
N TYR A 189 -18.00 -4.31 24.53
CA TYR A 189 -16.80 -4.00 23.75
C TYR A 189 -16.19 -2.66 24.22
N ARG A 190 -14.88 -2.57 24.12
CA ARG A 190 -14.15 -1.32 24.33
C ARG A 190 -13.53 -0.89 23.00
N ILE A 191 -13.92 0.29 22.49
CA ILE A 191 -13.32 0.89 21.30
C ILE A 191 -12.44 2.04 21.79
N VAL A 192 -11.12 1.85 21.73
CA VAL A 192 -10.15 2.76 22.32
C VAL A 192 -9.06 3.17 21.35
N SER A 193 -8.43 4.31 21.61
CA SER A 193 -7.20 4.71 20.94
C SER A 193 -6.00 4.32 21.79
N PRO A 194 -4.96 3.69 21.23
CA PRO A 194 -3.76 3.36 21.98
C PRO A 194 -2.97 4.63 22.34
N LYS A 195 -2.13 4.54 23.36
CA LYS A 195 -1.12 5.56 23.66
C LYS A 195 0.20 5.21 22.94
N LYS A 196 1.07 6.19 22.82
CA LYS A 196 2.39 5.97 22.22
C LYS A 196 3.22 4.93 22.98
N ASP A 197 3.07 4.91 24.31
CA ASP A 197 3.82 3.99 25.18
C ASP A 197 3.31 2.55 25.07
N ASP A 198 2.07 2.35 24.60
CA ASP A 198 1.49 1.03 24.35
C ASP A 198 1.95 0.42 23.01
N TRP A 199 2.78 1.13 22.22
CA TRP A 199 3.15 0.73 20.86
C TRP A 199 3.62 -0.71 20.76
N ASP A 200 4.51 -1.14 21.64
CA ASP A 200 5.17 -2.43 21.52
C ASP A 200 4.23 -3.61 21.82
N SER A 201 3.21 -3.43 22.65
CA SER A 201 2.15 -4.44 22.83
C SER A 201 1.14 -4.39 21.70
N VAL A 202 0.67 -3.19 21.35
CA VAL A 202 -0.38 -3.00 20.34
C VAL A 202 0.06 -3.49 18.96
N ILE A 203 1.31 -3.22 18.53
CA ILE A 203 1.78 -3.67 17.22
C ILE A 203 1.83 -5.20 17.11
N GLY A 204 2.15 -5.89 18.22
CA GLY A 204 2.11 -7.36 18.27
C GLY A 204 0.69 -7.92 18.21
N GLU A 205 -0.27 -7.31 18.90
CA GLU A 205 -1.69 -7.69 18.81
C GLU A 205 -2.25 -7.47 17.40
N VAL A 206 -1.96 -6.31 16.81
CA VAL A 206 -2.36 -5.98 15.43
C VAL A 206 -1.73 -6.95 14.44
N TYR A 207 -0.44 -7.27 14.58
CA TYR A 207 0.25 -8.24 13.75
C TYR A 207 -0.47 -9.60 13.75
N LYS A 208 -0.74 -10.17 14.94
CA LYS A 208 -1.41 -11.47 15.05
C LYS A 208 -2.77 -11.49 14.36
N LEU A 209 -3.59 -10.46 14.59
CA LEU A 209 -4.90 -10.38 13.98
C LEU A 209 -4.80 -10.13 12.47
N LEU A 210 -3.87 -9.30 12.02
CA LEU A 210 -3.65 -8.97 10.61
C LEU A 210 -3.19 -10.22 9.83
N MET A 211 -2.23 -11.00 10.36
CA MET A 211 -1.79 -12.26 9.73
C MET A 211 -2.96 -13.22 9.52
N LYS A 212 -3.85 -13.34 10.52
CA LYS A 212 -5.05 -14.18 10.42
C LYS A 212 -6.01 -13.68 9.34
N LEU A 213 -6.29 -12.37 9.30
CA LEU A 213 -7.31 -11.78 8.43
C LEU A 213 -6.88 -11.66 6.97
N TYR A 214 -5.58 -11.51 6.74
CA TYR A 214 -5.05 -11.22 5.41
C TYR A 214 -4.42 -12.43 4.72
N SER A 215 -4.34 -13.58 5.39
CA SER A 215 -3.77 -14.82 4.84
C SER A 215 -4.32 -15.23 3.47
N ASN A 216 -5.59 -14.94 3.20
CA ASN A 216 -6.28 -15.21 1.94
C ASN A 216 -6.29 -14.04 0.97
N PHE A 217 -5.54 -12.96 1.25
CA PHE A 217 -5.46 -11.85 0.31
C PHE A 217 -4.58 -12.22 -0.88
N PRO A 218 -4.92 -11.72 -2.10
CA PRO A 218 -4.03 -11.87 -3.25
C PRO A 218 -2.63 -11.34 -2.92
N VAL A 219 -1.62 -12.00 -3.43
CA VAL A 219 -0.19 -11.69 -3.26
C VAL A 219 0.29 -11.61 -1.80
N PHE A 220 -0.52 -12.09 -0.84
CA PHE A 220 -0.10 -12.14 0.55
C PHE A 220 1.11 -13.07 0.73
N SER A 221 2.05 -12.65 1.57
CA SER A 221 3.17 -13.45 2.01
C SER A 221 3.34 -13.31 3.51
N TYR A 222 3.63 -14.41 4.18
CA TYR A 222 3.92 -14.41 5.61
C TYR A 222 5.25 -13.70 5.87
N ILE A 223 5.29 -12.90 6.93
CA ILE A 223 6.51 -12.35 7.53
C ILE A 223 6.45 -12.55 9.04
N SER A 224 7.59 -12.60 9.72
CA SER A 224 7.61 -12.73 11.17
C SER A 224 7.16 -11.43 11.87
N GLU A 225 6.84 -11.54 13.17
CA GLU A 225 6.50 -10.36 13.98
C GLU A 225 7.67 -9.37 14.05
N GLU A 226 8.91 -9.86 14.04
CA GLU A 226 10.11 -9.02 14.08
C GLU A 226 10.25 -8.17 12.82
N GLU A 227 10.11 -8.76 11.62
CA GLU A 227 10.11 -8.00 10.36
C GLU A 227 8.96 -7.02 10.28
N PHE A 228 7.76 -7.42 10.72
CA PHE A 228 6.62 -6.52 10.77
C PHE A 228 6.90 -5.30 11.65
N ARG A 229 7.45 -5.51 12.84
CA ARG A 229 7.86 -4.43 13.76
C ARG A 229 8.91 -3.52 13.14
N GLU A 230 9.91 -4.09 12.49
CA GLU A 230 10.98 -3.33 11.81
C GLU A 230 10.42 -2.47 10.68
N MET A 231 9.59 -3.04 9.82
CA MET A 231 8.97 -2.30 8.70
C MET A 231 8.09 -1.14 9.15
N TYR A 232 7.38 -1.29 10.27
CA TYR A 232 6.45 -0.28 10.76
C TYR A 232 6.99 0.61 11.89
N LYS A 233 8.25 0.45 12.31
CA LYS A 233 8.83 1.21 13.43
C LYS A 233 8.80 2.73 13.22
N SER A 234 8.94 3.18 11.97
CA SER A 234 8.88 4.61 11.64
C SER A 234 7.52 5.23 11.93
N LEU A 235 6.43 4.45 11.84
CA LEU A 235 5.08 4.91 12.15
C LEU A 235 4.94 5.30 13.62
N LYS A 236 5.68 4.68 14.55
CA LYS A 236 5.68 5.02 15.99
C LYS A 236 5.85 6.52 16.25
N LEU A 237 6.63 7.20 15.40
CA LEU A 237 6.95 8.62 15.58
C LEU A 237 5.91 9.54 14.93
N ILE A 238 5.33 9.13 13.80
CA ILE A 238 4.52 10.00 12.96
C ILE A 238 3.01 9.79 13.09
N LEU A 239 2.58 8.69 13.77
CA LEU A 239 1.16 8.43 14.01
C LEU A 239 0.52 9.51 14.89
N ASP A 240 -0.70 9.89 14.53
CA ASP A 240 -1.66 10.45 15.48
C ASP A 240 -2.46 9.29 16.12
N TYR A 241 -2.05 8.86 17.29
CA TYR A 241 -2.64 7.71 17.96
C TYR A 241 -4.15 7.86 18.23
N SER A 242 -4.65 9.09 18.35
CA SER A 242 -6.07 9.34 18.60
C SER A 242 -6.99 8.93 17.43
N VAL A 243 -6.46 8.85 16.21
CA VAL A 243 -7.22 8.39 15.02
C VAL A 243 -7.06 6.88 14.73
N VAL A 244 -6.26 6.17 15.53
CA VAL A 244 -6.21 4.71 15.54
C VAL A 244 -7.26 4.19 16.51
N LYS A 245 -8.08 3.23 16.08
CA LYS A 245 -9.10 2.60 16.95
C LYS A 245 -8.87 1.10 17.03
N LEU A 246 -8.86 0.61 18.27
CA LEU A 246 -8.74 -0.81 18.62
C LEU A 246 -10.02 -1.23 19.31
N GLY A 247 -10.64 -2.29 18.81
CA GLY A 247 -11.85 -2.87 19.39
C GLY A 247 -11.52 -4.12 20.19
N TYR A 248 -11.72 -4.09 21.50
CA TYR A 248 -11.49 -5.22 22.40
C TYR A 248 -12.79 -5.83 22.88
N LYS A 249 -12.80 -7.14 23.03
CA LYS A 249 -13.84 -7.93 23.73
C LYS A 249 -13.13 -8.88 24.68
N ASP A 250 -13.53 -8.87 25.96
CA ASP A 250 -12.95 -9.73 27.00
C ASP A 250 -11.40 -9.70 27.05
N ASN A 251 -10.82 -8.50 26.88
CA ASN A 251 -9.40 -8.19 26.79
C ASN A 251 -8.66 -8.73 25.55
N GLU A 252 -9.35 -9.34 24.61
CA GLU A 252 -8.78 -9.76 23.32
C GLU A 252 -9.07 -8.74 22.22
N LEU A 253 -8.09 -8.51 21.35
CA LEU A 253 -8.24 -7.64 20.18
C LEU A 253 -9.18 -8.29 19.15
N ALA A 254 -10.41 -7.79 19.07
CA ALA A 254 -11.44 -8.25 18.14
C ALA A 254 -11.42 -7.52 16.80
N GLY A 255 -10.81 -6.34 16.74
CA GLY A 255 -10.69 -5.57 15.51
C GLY A 255 -9.80 -4.34 15.66
N PHE A 256 -9.32 -3.85 14.53
CA PHE A 256 -8.51 -2.61 14.45
C PHE A 256 -8.95 -1.75 13.26
N PHE A 257 -8.73 -0.46 13.40
CA PHE A 257 -8.91 0.54 12.36
C PHE A 257 -7.71 1.49 12.42
N ILE A 258 -6.77 1.30 11.51
CA ILE A 258 -5.51 2.04 11.48
C ILE A 258 -5.63 3.21 10.51
N THR A 259 -5.62 4.41 11.06
CA THR A 259 -5.65 5.66 10.33
C THR A 259 -4.35 6.42 10.55
N VAL A 260 -3.82 7.03 9.51
CA VAL A 260 -2.58 7.81 9.55
C VAL A 260 -2.80 9.20 8.96
N PRO A 261 -2.09 10.23 9.41
CA PRO A 261 -2.08 11.52 8.75
C PRO A 261 -1.56 11.40 7.32
N ASP A 262 -2.14 12.16 6.39
CA ASP A 262 -1.66 12.21 5.01
C ASP A 262 -0.46 13.13 4.88
N TYR A 263 0.71 12.54 4.77
CA TYR A 263 1.96 13.24 4.49
C TYR A 263 2.29 13.30 3.00
N GLY A 264 1.42 12.76 2.12
CA GLY A 264 1.68 12.63 0.69
C GLY A 264 2.95 11.81 0.45
N ASN A 265 3.80 12.30 -0.43
CA ASN A 265 5.06 11.66 -0.74
C ASN A 265 6.27 12.12 0.10
N ARG A 266 6.06 12.84 1.21
CA ARG A 266 7.17 13.34 2.05
C ARG A 266 7.96 12.26 2.77
N LEU A 267 7.38 11.06 2.94
CA LEU A 267 8.04 9.89 3.53
C LEU A 267 8.84 9.06 2.51
N TYR A 268 8.92 9.54 1.27
CA TYR A 268 9.64 8.91 0.18
C TYR A 268 10.90 9.72 -0.17
N GLY A 269 11.90 9.03 -0.72
CA GLY A 269 13.23 9.61 -0.92
C GLY A 269 14.03 9.72 0.38
N LYS A 270 15.07 10.55 0.38
CA LYS A 270 15.87 10.83 1.58
C LYS A 270 15.11 11.79 2.49
N LEU A 271 14.75 11.32 3.70
CA LEU A 271 14.11 12.15 4.71
C LEU A 271 15.09 13.21 5.24
N SER A 272 14.71 14.46 5.13
CA SER A 272 15.41 15.57 5.77
C SER A 272 14.94 15.76 7.23
N LEU A 273 15.78 16.37 8.05
CA LEU A 273 15.35 16.79 9.41
C LEU A 273 14.14 17.72 9.36
N ALA A 274 14.04 18.56 8.32
CA ALA A 274 12.90 19.43 8.12
C ALA A 274 11.60 18.65 7.86
N ASP A 275 11.64 17.53 7.11
CA ASP A 275 10.49 16.66 6.89
C ASP A 275 10.05 15.99 8.18
N ILE A 276 10.99 15.49 8.97
CA ILE A 276 10.69 14.88 10.28
C ILE A 276 10.03 15.89 11.21
N LEU A 277 10.60 17.09 11.34
CA LEU A 277 10.04 18.17 12.17
C LEU A 277 8.65 18.61 11.68
N PHE A 278 8.47 18.70 10.35
CA PHE A 278 7.17 18.99 9.75
C PHE A 278 6.12 17.93 10.14
N MET A 279 6.45 16.66 10.03
CA MET A 279 5.54 15.56 10.37
C MET A 279 5.18 15.57 11.86
N LEU A 280 6.17 15.70 12.73
CA LEU A 280 5.95 15.77 14.18
C LEU A 280 5.07 16.95 14.58
N LYS A 281 5.27 18.13 13.97
CA LYS A 281 4.48 19.33 14.23
C LYS A 281 3.05 19.21 13.72
N ASN A 282 2.87 18.55 12.56
CA ASN A 282 1.57 18.52 11.87
C ASN A 282 0.75 17.27 12.10
N ARG A 283 1.28 16.22 12.75
CA ARG A 283 0.57 14.93 12.92
C ARG A 283 -0.84 15.05 13.49
N LYS A 284 -1.08 15.98 14.43
CA LYS A 284 -2.41 16.24 15.02
C LYS A 284 -3.23 17.33 14.31
N LYS A 285 -2.64 18.01 13.32
CA LYS A 285 -3.24 19.14 12.60
C LYS A 285 -3.40 18.86 11.12
N CYS A 286 -3.28 17.60 10.71
CA CYS A 286 -3.42 17.21 9.33
C CYS A 286 -4.86 17.47 8.85
N SER A 287 -5.00 17.97 7.64
CA SER A 287 -6.30 18.27 7.02
C SER A 287 -6.88 17.08 6.26
N ASN A 288 -6.09 16.03 6.04
CA ASN A 288 -6.48 14.80 5.38
C ASN A 288 -5.86 13.59 6.09
N TYR A 289 -6.59 12.49 6.17
CA TYR A 289 -6.15 11.26 6.83
C TYR A 289 -6.37 10.05 5.93
N ILE A 290 -5.53 9.03 6.07
CA ILE A 290 -5.62 7.82 5.28
C ILE A 290 -5.99 6.64 6.19
N HIS A 291 -7.10 5.99 5.88
CA HIS A 291 -7.53 4.76 6.52
C HIS A 291 -6.85 3.58 5.82
N LEU A 292 -5.70 3.14 6.35
CA LEU A 292 -4.83 2.16 5.70
C LEU A 292 -5.31 0.73 5.90
N TYR A 293 -5.69 0.37 7.14
CA TYR A 293 -6.05 -0.99 7.48
C TYR A 293 -7.31 -1.02 8.34
N VAL A 294 -8.24 -1.86 7.96
CA VAL A 294 -9.43 -2.19 8.75
C VAL A 294 -9.55 -3.69 8.82
N GLY A 295 -9.56 -4.24 10.02
CA GLY A 295 -9.70 -5.67 10.25
C GLY A 295 -10.65 -5.95 11.40
N VAL A 296 -11.49 -6.96 11.24
CA VAL A 296 -12.41 -7.45 12.29
C VAL A 296 -12.32 -8.97 12.30
N ASN A 297 -12.05 -9.55 13.47
CA ASN A 297 -12.01 -10.99 13.65
C ASN A 297 -13.39 -11.62 13.39
N GLU A 298 -13.40 -12.85 12.89
CA GLU A 298 -14.62 -13.65 12.73
C GLU A 298 -15.37 -13.74 14.05
N GLY A 299 -16.70 -13.71 14.01
CA GLY A 299 -17.54 -13.66 15.21
C GLY A 299 -17.88 -12.27 15.73
N HIS A 300 -17.21 -11.21 15.24
CA HIS A 300 -17.44 -9.81 15.66
C HIS A 300 -18.03 -8.96 14.53
N LEU A 301 -18.86 -9.53 13.68
CA LEU A 301 -19.45 -8.87 12.52
C LEU A 301 -20.17 -7.58 12.88
N GLY A 302 -19.83 -6.50 12.20
CA GLY A 302 -20.37 -5.16 12.44
C GLY A 302 -19.50 -4.27 13.33
N LEU A 303 -18.48 -4.82 14.03
CA LEU A 303 -17.53 -4.03 14.81
C LEU A 303 -16.77 -3.01 13.94
N GLY A 304 -16.48 -3.35 12.66
CA GLY A 304 -15.89 -2.41 11.71
C GLY A 304 -16.71 -1.14 11.51
N SER A 305 -18.04 -1.26 11.43
CA SER A 305 -18.94 -0.10 11.37
C SER A 305 -18.97 0.70 12.68
N ALA A 306 -18.88 0.03 13.83
CA ALA A 306 -18.80 0.71 15.12
C ALA A 306 -17.47 1.49 15.26
N MET A 307 -16.34 0.88 14.88
CA MET A 307 -15.03 1.57 14.83
C MET A 307 -15.03 2.71 13.82
N SER A 308 -15.73 2.57 12.67
CA SER A 308 -15.88 3.66 11.70
C SER A 308 -16.53 4.89 12.35
N GLN A 309 -17.58 4.73 13.19
CA GLN A 309 -18.16 5.85 13.92
C GLN A 309 -17.12 6.58 14.75
N ALA A 310 -16.29 5.84 15.50
CA ALA A 310 -15.26 6.45 16.35
C ALA A 310 -14.16 7.18 15.54
N VAL A 311 -13.78 6.65 14.38
CA VAL A 311 -12.80 7.29 13.49
C VAL A 311 -13.38 8.53 12.82
N PHE A 312 -14.60 8.44 12.27
CA PHE A 312 -15.21 9.58 11.58
C PHE A 312 -15.61 10.70 12.55
N GLU A 313 -15.88 10.40 13.81
CA GLU A 313 -16.02 11.42 14.85
C GLU A 313 -14.72 12.22 15.07
N GLU A 314 -13.57 11.55 15.05
CA GLU A 314 -12.27 12.22 15.06
C GLU A 314 -12.07 13.11 13.79
N MET A 315 -12.50 12.65 12.61
CA MET A 315 -12.47 13.48 11.40
C MET A 315 -13.37 14.71 11.52
N ARG A 316 -14.54 14.56 12.12
CA ARG A 316 -15.49 15.64 12.38
C ARG A 316 -14.88 16.69 13.31
N ILE A 317 -14.34 16.28 14.44
CA ILE A 317 -13.68 17.16 15.43
C ILE A 317 -12.53 17.95 14.77
N ARG A 318 -11.73 17.29 13.93
CA ARG A 318 -10.59 17.90 13.23
C ARG A 318 -10.98 18.70 11.99
N LYS A 319 -12.23 18.63 11.56
CA LYS A 319 -12.69 19.19 10.28
C LYS A 319 -11.81 18.70 9.12
N ALA A 320 -11.46 17.42 9.14
CA ALA A 320 -10.57 16.80 8.16
C ALA A 320 -11.35 16.00 7.12
N SER A 321 -10.79 15.91 5.91
CA SER A 321 -11.14 14.93 4.90
C SER A 321 -10.38 13.63 5.16
N SER A 322 -10.78 12.55 4.49
CA SER A 322 -10.03 11.30 4.58
C SER A 322 -10.14 10.45 3.32
N VAL A 323 -9.28 9.45 3.25
CA VAL A 323 -9.24 8.45 2.17
C VAL A 323 -9.34 7.07 2.79
N GLY A 324 -10.33 6.28 2.38
CA GLY A 324 -10.38 4.85 2.67
C GLY A 324 -9.55 4.10 1.65
N ALA A 325 -8.31 3.75 2.01
CA ALA A 325 -7.31 3.33 1.05
C ALA A 325 -7.39 1.85 0.68
N LEU A 326 -7.30 1.61 -0.62
CA LEU A 326 -6.93 0.37 -1.30
C LEU A 326 -7.82 -0.82 -0.95
N ILE A 327 -9.11 -0.56 -0.95
CA ILE A 327 -10.16 -1.56 -0.68
C ILE A 327 -10.33 -2.46 -1.92
N LYS A 328 -10.30 -3.77 -1.76
CA LYS A 328 -10.68 -4.67 -2.85
C LYS A 328 -12.15 -4.44 -3.22
N LYS A 329 -12.42 -4.18 -4.50
CA LYS A 329 -13.76 -3.88 -5.01
C LYS A 329 -14.75 -5.00 -4.65
N GLY A 330 -15.95 -4.63 -4.19
CA GLY A 330 -16.97 -5.57 -3.72
C GLY A 330 -16.88 -5.96 -2.24
N LYS A 331 -15.85 -5.53 -1.49
CA LYS A 331 -15.79 -5.78 -0.05
C LYS A 331 -16.71 -4.83 0.73
N VAL A 332 -17.21 -5.27 1.89
CA VAL A 332 -18.11 -4.51 2.76
C VAL A 332 -17.53 -3.13 3.13
N SER A 333 -16.22 -3.05 3.34
CA SER A 333 -15.54 -1.79 3.69
C SER A 333 -15.61 -0.73 2.59
N GLU A 334 -15.86 -1.10 1.33
CA GLU A 334 -16.08 -0.15 0.23
C GLU A 334 -17.31 0.76 0.48
N LYS A 335 -18.29 0.24 1.22
CA LYS A 335 -19.55 0.94 1.54
C LYS A 335 -19.54 1.62 2.91
N TYR A 336 -18.39 1.67 3.60
CA TYR A 336 -18.34 2.37 4.88
C TYR A 336 -18.53 3.87 4.68
N VAL A 337 -19.52 4.44 5.40
CA VAL A 337 -19.88 5.87 5.39
C VAL A 337 -20.10 6.39 3.96
N ASP A 338 -20.78 5.60 3.14
CA ASP A 338 -21.04 5.83 1.70
C ASP A 338 -21.57 7.23 1.37
N LYS A 339 -22.47 7.78 2.21
CA LYS A 339 -22.99 9.14 2.07
C LYS A 339 -21.94 10.26 2.09
N LYS A 340 -20.72 9.96 2.54
CA LYS A 340 -19.59 10.89 2.58
C LYS A 340 -18.64 10.76 1.42
N ILE A 341 -18.81 9.73 0.60
CA ILE A 341 -17.95 9.48 -0.56
C ILE A 341 -18.24 10.54 -1.62
N ILE A 342 -17.23 11.30 -2.00
CA ILE A 342 -17.28 12.32 -3.06
C ILE A 342 -16.56 11.90 -4.34
N GLY A 343 -15.91 10.77 -4.33
CA GLY A 343 -15.21 10.20 -5.47
C GLY A 343 -14.43 8.95 -5.08
N GLN A 344 -13.96 8.27 -6.10
CA GLN A 344 -13.10 7.08 -5.94
C GLN A 344 -11.88 7.22 -6.85
N ARG A 345 -10.78 6.57 -6.47
CA ARG A 345 -9.63 6.25 -7.32
C ARG A 345 -9.57 4.76 -7.52
N GLU A 346 -9.19 4.32 -8.71
CA GLU A 346 -9.13 2.91 -9.06
C GLU A 346 -7.69 2.44 -9.23
N TYR A 347 -7.46 1.17 -8.87
CA TYR A 347 -6.16 0.49 -8.99
C TYR A 347 -6.36 -0.92 -9.52
N LEU A 348 -5.41 -1.38 -10.33
CA LEU A 348 -5.44 -2.67 -10.99
C LEU A 348 -4.29 -3.55 -10.51
N LEU A 349 -4.56 -4.84 -10.42
CA LEU A 349 -3.57 -5.90 -10.36
C LEU A 349 -3.73 -6.72 -11.62
N PHE A 350 -2.63 -7.01 -12.28
CA PHE A 350 -2.60 -7.75 -13.53
C PHE A 350 -2.02 -9.14 -13.33
N GLU A 351 -2.30 -10.06 -14.24
CA GLU A 351 -1.69 -11.38 -14.30
C GLU A 351 -1.52 -11.86 -15.75
N LYS A 352 -0.59 -12.78 -15.94
CA LYS A 352 -0.35 -13.47 -17.22
C LYS A 352 0.17 -14.87 -16.94
N ASN A 353 -0.41 -15.89 -17.58
CA ASN A 353 0.18 -17.22 -17.66
C ASN A 353 1.32 -17.18 -18.67
N ILE A 354 2.46 -17.73 -18.31
CA ILE A 354 3.69 -17.63 -19.09
C ILE A 354 4.24 -19.00 -19.48
#